data_a6b9a6b6c3076497890b3fcb4b64c19b
#
_entry.id   a6b9a6b6c3076497890b3fcb4b64c19b
#
_cell.length_a   1.000
_cell.length_b   1.000
_cell.length_c   1.000
_cell.angle_alpha   90.00
_cell.angle_beta   90.00
_cell.angle_gamma   90.00
#
_symmetry.space_group_name_H-M   'P 1'
#
loop_
_entity.id
_entity.type
_entity.pdbx_description
1 polymer ?
#
loop_
_entity_poly.entity_id
_entity_poly.type
_entity_poly.pdbx_seq_one_letter_code
_entity_poly.pdbx_strand_id
1 'polypeptide(L)'
;MQNFNLEQQIRLLIKTLQMGLGYEQIPLEITDTATYTAPSGSFFYAVKAMNGDAVITEALDINGNTVLIGFTVKDGDELKFPLSEITLTSGDAIVYKGV
;
A
#
# COMPACT_ATOMS: atom_id res chain seq x y z
N MET A 1 -10.47 -22.49 -27.63
CA MET A 1 -9.56 -21.97 -26.70
C MET A 1 -9.02 -20.66 -27.23
N GLN A 2 -9.00 -19.76 -26.39
CA GLN A 2 -8.36 -18.59 -26.78
C GLN A 2 -6.85 -18.83 -26.93
N ASN A 3 -6.18 -17.88 -27.40
CA ASN A 3 -4.80 -18.04 -27.79
C ASN A 3 -3.81 -17.55 -26.76
N PHE A 4 -4.10 -17.77 -25.48
CA PHE A 4 -3.09 -17.48 -24.49
C PHE A 4 -1.94 -18.43 -24.68
N ASN A 5 -0.74 -17.91 -24.76
CA ASN A 5 0.44 -18.75 -24.69
C ASN A 5 0.73 -19.08 -23.23
N LEU A 6 1.66 -19.98 -23.01
CA LEU A 6 1.98 -20.43 -21.66
C LEU A 6 2.39 -19.29 -20.74
N GLU A 7 3.16 -18.34 -21.25
CA GLU A 7 3.60 -17.20 -20.48
C GLU A 7 2.45 -16.34 -19.99
N GLN A 8 1.47 -16.08 -20.86
CA GLN A 8 0.29 -15.32 -20.49
C GLN A 8 -0.55 -16.03 -19.46
N GLN A 9 -0.67 -17.35 -19.58
CA GLN A 9 -1.39 -18.16 -18.61
C GLN A 9 -0.73 -18.11 -17.23
N ILE A 10 0.59 -18.16 -17.19
CA ILE A 10 1.34 -18.09 -15.94
C ILE A 10 1.16 -16.71 -15.29
N ARG A 11 1.25 -15.65 -16.07
CA ARG A 11 1.05 -14.29 -15.55
C ARG A 11 -0.35 -14.09 -14.97
N LEU A 12 -1.34 -14.59 -15.66
CA LEU A 12 -2.71 -14.48 -15.19
C LEU A 12 -2.92 -15.28 -13.91
N LEU A 13 -2.33 -16.46 -13.81
CA LEU A 13 -2.40 -17.26 -12.61
C LEU A 13 -1.73 -16.58 -11.42
N ILE A 14 -0.56 -15.99 -11.61
CA ILE A 14 0.15 -15.26 -10.56
C ILE A 14 -0.70 -14.09 -10.08
N LYS A 15 -1.26 -13.32 -10.98
CA LYS A 15 -2.12 -12.20 -10.63
C LYS A 15 -3.35 -12.67 -9.84
N THR A 16 -3.96 -13.75 -10.26
CA THR A 16 -5.13 -14.32 -9.59
C THR A 16 -4.77 -14.76 -8.17
N LEU A 17 -3.62 -15.38 -7.98
CA LEU A 17 -3.15 -15.77 -6.66
C LEU A 17 -2.88 -14.56 -5.77
N GLN A 18 -2.28 -13.52 -6.32
CA GLN A 18 -2.04 -12.28 -5.58
C GLN A 18 -3.34 -11.63 -5.13
N MET A 19 -4.33 -11.58 -6.00
CA MET A 19 -5.65 -11.05 -5.67
C MET A 19 -6.33 -11.90 -4.59
N GLY A 20 -6.26 -13.21 -4.72
CA GLY A 20 -6.84 -14.13 -3.75
C GLY A 20 -6.20 -14.05 -2.39
N LEU A 21 -4.94 -13.62 -2.31
CA LEU A 21 -4.22 -13.40 -1.07
C LEU A 21 -4.36 -11.97 -0.56
N GLY A 22 -5.07 -11.09 -1.26
CA GLY A 22 -5.19 -9.69 -0.89
C GLY A 22 -3.96 -8.85 -1.22
N TYR A 23 -3.11 -9.33 -2.10
CA TYR A 23 -1.85 -8.67 -2.45
C TYR A 23 -1.88 -8.04 -3.85
N GLU A 24 -3.04 -7.76 -4.38
CA GLU A 24 -3.10 -7.00 -5.61
C GLU A 24 -2.50 -5.63 -5.36
N GLN A 25 -1.44 -5.32 -6.12
CA GLN A 25 -0.69 -4.09 -5.91
C GLN A 25 -1.33 -2.95 -6.68
N ILE A 26 -2.29 -2.30 -6.04
CA ILE A 26 -2.87 -1.06 -6.56
C ILE A 26 -2.15 0.08 -5.85
N PRO A 27 -1.22 0.77 -6.54
CA PRO A 27 -0.50 1.86 -5.91
C PRO A 27 -1.40 3.10 -5.77
N LEU A 28 -1.30 3.75 -4.62
CA LEU A 28 -1.90 5.05 -4.39
C LEU A 28 -0.79 6.02 -4.02
N GLU A 29 -0.63 7.06 -4.81
CA GLU A 29 0.39 8.07 -4.57
C GLU A 29 -0.15 9.12 -3.61
N ILE A 30 0.59 9.38 -2.53
CA ILE A 30 0.23 10.38 -1.54
C ILE A 30 1.27 11.49 -1.59
N THR A 31 0.85 12.68 -1.97
CA THR A 31 1.71 13.85 -2.11
C THR A 31 1.23 15.04 -1.28
N ASP A 32 0.28 14.82 -0.38
CA ASP A 32 -0.27 15.86 0.46
C ASP A 32 -0.44 15.35 1.91
N THR A 33 -1.03 16.18 2.76
CA THR A 33 -1.22 15.88 4.17
C THR A 33 -2.64 15.44 4.51
N ALA A 34 -3.42 15.07 3.51
CA ALA A 34 -4.76 14.55 3.75
C ALA A 34 -4.71 13.14 4.36
N THR A 35 -5.76 12.78 5.04
CA THR A 35 -5.92 11.43 5.57
C THR A 35 -6.45 10.51 4.48
N TYR A 36 -5.77 9.38 4.26
CA TYR A 36 -6.17 8.38 3.29
C TYR A 36 -6.63 7.14 4.02
N THR A 37 -7.85 6.72 3.73
CA THR A 37 -8.48 5.56 4.36
C THR A 37 -8.69 4.47 3.33
N ALA A 38 -8.29 3.25 3.67
CA ALA A 38 -8.52 2.10 2.80
C ALA A 38 -10.03 1.81 2.74
N PRO A 39 -10.55 1.41 1.58
CA PRO A 39 -11.96 1.04 1.47
C PRO A 39 -12.33 -0.10 2.43
N SER A 40 -13.59 -0.16 2.80
CA SER A 40 -14.10 -1.23 3.66
C SER A 40 -13.77 -2.60 3.06
N GLY A 41 -13.23 -3.48 3.88
CA GLY A 41 -12.79 -4.81 3.44
C GLY A 41 -11.43 -4.84 2.77
N SER A 42 -10.74 -3.69 2.73
CA SER A 42 -9.41 -3.58 2.15
C SER A 42 -8.44 -2.98 3.17
N PHE A 43 -7.16 -2.94 2.83
CA PHE A 43 -6.14 -2.33 3.68
C PHE A 43 -4.93 -1.92 2.84
N PHE A 44 -4.13 -1.01 3.38
CA PHE A 44 -2.83 -0.69 2.82
C PHE A 44 -1.82 -1.64 3.44
N TYR A 45 -1.07 -2.37 2.64
CA TYR A 45 -0.14 -3.37 3.18
C TYR A 45 1.32 -2.94 3.11
N ALA A 46 1.63 -1.87 2.40
CA ALA A 46 2.99 -1.34 2.34
C ALA A 46 2.98 0.15 2.06
N VAL A 47 3.97 0.84 2.59
CA VAL A 47 4.20 2.28 2.36
C VAL A 47 5.65 2.44 1.95
N LYS A 48 5.89 3.05 0.80
CA LYS A 48 7.23 3.31 0.29
C LYS A 48 7.44 4.80 0.14
N ALA A 49 8.50 5.32 0.74
CA ALA A 49 8.87 6.72 0.56
C ALA A 49 9.49 6.93 -0.83
N MET A 50 9.14 8.03 -1.48
CA MET A 50 9.64 8.38 -2.79
C MET A 50 10.00 9.86 -2.82
N ASN A 51 11.04 10.20 -3.59
CA ASN A 51 11.52 11.58 -3.71
C ASN A 51 11.94 12.19 -2.38
N GLY A 52 12.53 11.40 -1.50
CA GLY A 52 12.95 11.81 -0.18
C GLY A 52 12.24 11.05 0.93
N ASP A 53 12.51 11.44 2.17
CA ASP A 53 11.89 10.80 3.32
C ASP A 53 10.42 11.19 3.43
N ALA A 54 9.57 10.24 3.84
CA ALA A 54 8.17 10.51 4.14
C ALA A 54 7.96 10.43 5.64
N VAL A 55 7.35 11.44 6.23
CA VAL A 55 7.05 11.47 7.66
C VAL A 55 5.55 11.21 7.84
N ILE A 56 5.25 10.14 8.58
CA ILE A 56 3.89 9.75 8.87
C ILE A 56 3.44 10.45 10.15
N THR A 57 2.39 11.27 10.07
CA THR A 57 1.79 11.89 11.24
C THR A 57 1.16 10.82 12.11
N GLU A 58 0.33 9.99 11.50
CA GLU A 58 -0.42 8.95 12.17
C GLU A 58 -0.80 7.87 11.17
N ALA A 59 -0.80 6.62 11.63
CA ALA A 59 -1.33 5.52 10.87
C ALA A 59 -2.09 4.57 11.81
N LEU A 60 -3.20 4.05 11.32
CA LEU A 60 -4.05 3.12 12.06
C LEU A 60 -3.93 1.72 11.47
N ASP A 61 -4.02 0.71 12.33
CA ASP A 61 -4.06 -0.68 11.86
C ASP A 61 -5.46 -1.05 11.34
N ILE A 62 -5.63 -2.30 10.95
CA ILE A 62 -6.91 -2.77 10.40
C ILE A 62 -8.04 -2.78 11.41
N ASN A 63 -7.74 -2.65 12.69
CA ASN A 63 -8.72 -2.56 13.77
C ASN A 63 -9.00 -1.13 14.20
N GLY A 64 -8.38 -0.15 13.53
CA GLY A 64 -8.57 1.26 13.85
C GLY A 64 -7.71 1.77 15.00
N ASN A 65 -6.73 0.99 15.46
CA ASN A 65 -5.84 1.42 16.53
C ASN A 65 -4.63 2.15 15.93
N THR A 66 -4.21 3.23 16.58
CA THR A 66 -3.02 3.96 16.17
C THR A 66 -1.78 3.12 16.41
N VAL A 67 -1.00 2.88 15.36
CA VAL A 67 0.22 2.07 15.44
C VAL A 67 1.49 2.85 15.13
N LEU A 68 1.36 3.98 14.43
CA LEU A 68 2.49 4.84 14.10
C LEU A 68 2.14 6.29 14.40
N ILE A 69 3.02 7.01 15.05
CA ILE A 69 2.91 8.45 15.31
C ILE A 69 4.28 9.06 15.05
N GLY A 70 4.36 10.04 14.16
CA GLY A 70 5.62 10.73 13.88
C GLY A 70 6.71 9.83 13.33
N PHE A 71 6.36 8.83 12.57
CA PHE A 71 7.31 7.83 12.06
C PHE A 71 7.86 8.27 10.70
N THR A 72 9.18 8.19 10.52
CA THR A 72 9.83 8.54 9.26
C THR A 72 10.17 7.27 8.47
N VAL A 73 9.68 7.21 7.24
CA VAL A 73 10.10 6.21 6.26
C VAL A 73 11.17 6.87 5.40
N LYS A 74 12.38 6.31 5.42
CA LYS A 74 13.49 6.87 4.67
C LYS A 74 13.29 6.71 3.17
N ASP A 75 13.86 7.63 2.39
CA ASP A 75 13.79 7.58 0.93
C ASP A 75 14.20 6.20 0.42
N GLY A 76 13.33 5.62 -0.39
CA GLY A 76 13.55 4.29 -0.97
C GLY A 76 13.23 3.12 -0.06
N ASP A 77 12.99 3.36 1.23
CA ASP A 77 12.60 2.30 2.15
C ASP A 77 11.11 2.02 2.04
N GLU A 78 10.75 0.83 2.46
CA GLU A 78 9.37 0.36 2.43
C GLU A 78 8.98 -0.18 3.81
N LEU A 79 7.88 0.31 4.33
CA LEU A 79 7.29 -0.19 5.56
C LEU A 79 6.18 -1.17 5.20
N LYS A 80 6.32 -2.43 5.61
CA LYS A 80 5.30 -3.47 5.38
C LYS A 80 4.52 -3.70 6.64
N PHE A 81 3.32 -3.16 6.68
CA PHE A 81 2.44 -3.29 7.83
C PHE A 81 1.00 -3.03 7.38
N PRO A 82 0.02 -3.86 7.78
CA PRO A 82 -1.36 -3.64 7.37
C PRO A 82 -1.96 -2.43 8.06
N LEU A 83 -2.34 -1.43 7.26
CA LEU A 83 -2.88 -0.17 7.74
C LEU A 83 -4.27 0.06 7.16
N SER A 84 -5.18 0.60 7.97
CA SER A 84 -6.49 1.02 7.49
C SER A 84 -6.49 2.50 7.10
N GLU A 85 -5.55 3.29 7.66
CA GLU A 85 -5.55 4.73 7.47
C GLU A 85 -4.14 5.26 7.63
N ILE A 86 -3.79 6.28 6.83
CA ILE A 86 -2.48 6.92 6.90
C ILE A 86 -2.60 8.41 6.62
N THR A 87 -1.84 9.21 7.36
CA THR A 87 -1.71 10.65 7.15
C THR A 87 -0.24 11.01 7.19
N LEU A 88 0.23 11.76 6.19
CA LEU A 88 1.61 12.24 6.15
C LEU A 88 1.73 13.65 6.71
N THR A 89 2.83 13.93 7.40
CA THR A 89 3.22 15.28 7.78
C THR A 89 3.96 15.95 6.63
N SER A 90 4.83 15.20 5.95
CA SER A 90 5.65 15.73 4.86
C SER A 90 6.16 14.59 3.99
N GLY A 91 6.68 14.95 2.83
CA GLY A 91 7.22 13.99 1.87
C GLY A 91 6.15 13.36 1.01
N ASP A 92 6.59 12.50 0.12
CA ASP A 92 5.73 11.77 -0.79
C ASP A 92 5.87 10.28 -0.54
N ALA A 93 4.78 9.55 -0.69
CA ALA A 93 4.77 8.11 -0.51
C ALA A 93 3.87 7.42 -1.52
N ILE A 94 4.18 6.17 -1.78
CA ILE A 94 3.27 5.27 -2.48
C ILE A 94 2.79 4.25 -1.45
N VAL A 95 1.49 4.12 -1.29
CA VAL A 95 0.90 3.04 -0.52
C VAL A 95 0.33 2.00 -1.46
N TYR A 96 0.52 0.75 -1.11
CA TYR A 96 0.03 -0.36 -1.89
C TYR A 96 -1.21 -0.91 -1.22
N LYS A 97 -2.32 -0.83 -1.93
CA LYS A 97 -3.61 -1.26 -1.42
C LYS A 97 -3.86 -2.71 -1.80
N GLY A 98 -4.25 -3.52 -0.83
CA GLY A 98 -4.76 -4.85 -1.08
C GLY A 98 -6.23 -4.80 -1.52
N VAL A 99 -6.67 -5.87 -2.09
CA VAL A 99 -8.07 -6.01 -2.53
C VAL A 99 -8.86 -6.85 -1.53
#